data_08ab652436e6dbb9a353f01e635c3207
#
_entry.id   08ab652436e6dbb9a353f01e635c3207
#
_cell.length_a   1.000
_cell.length_b   1.000
_cell.length_c   1.000
_cell.angle_alpha   90.00
_cell.angle_beta   90.00
_cell.angle_gamma   90.00
#
_symmetry.space_group_name_H-M   'P 1'
#
loop_
_entity.id
_entity.type
_entity.pdbx_description
1 polymer ?
#
loop_
_entity_poly.entity_id
_entity_poly.type
_entity_poly.pdbx_seq_one_letter_code
_entity_poly.pdbx_strand_id
1 'polypeptide(L)'
;MKILQLDNNYFRFPDGIKTVEEFVEFVNNSSQKFIKMTMLCEEHSVAPYFIEEDQKIVYVNPLQVTIIEEINGKVMLRIEYERRLREVIREKCVTCDHFKGNPDNLDGHYDTLRLDGYCWRYENTSEDEE
;
A
#
# COMPACT_ATOMS: atom_id res chain seq x y z
N MET A 1 11.30 -2.09 -2.56
CA MET A 1 10.79 -3.07 -3.52
C MET A 1 10.04 -2.34 -4.63
N LYS A 2 10.30 -2.70 -5.86
CA LYS A 2 9.60 -2.13 -7.00
C LYS A 2 8.26 -2.79 -7.20
N ILE A 3 7.23 -1.99 -7.40
CA ILE A 3 5.85 -2.42 -7.56
C ILE A 3 5.32 -1.87 -8.85
N LEU A 4 4.61 -2.69 -9.61
CA LEU A 4 4.00 -2.32 -10.88
C LEU A 4 2.62 -1.75 -10.61
N GLN A 5 2.36 -0.54 -11.08
CA GLN A 5 1.04 0.07 -10.99
C GLN A 5 0.39 0.08 -12.37
N LEU A 6 -0.75 -0.59 -12.48
CA LEU A 6 -1.58 -0.59 -13.69
C LEU A 6 -2.85 0.18 -13.37
N ASP A 7 -2.97 1.37 -13.95
CA ASP A 7 -4.02 2.33 -13.60
C ASP A 7 -4.02 2.62 -12.09
N ASN A 8 -5.04 2.21 -11.36
CA ASN A 8 -5.15 2.45 -9.92
C ASN A 8 -4.88 1.20 -9.08
N ASN A 9 -4.39 0.12 -9.69
CA ASN A 9 -4.14 -1.13 -9.00
C ASN A 9 -2.65 -1.44 -8.92
N TYR A 10 -2.26 -2.14 -7.86
CA TYR A 10 -0.86 -2.44 -7.59
C TYR A 10 -0.61 -3.94 -7.71
N PHE A 11 0.53 -4.28 -8.33
CA PHE A 11 0.88 -5.67 -8.61
C PHE A 11 2.36 -5.92 -8.36
N ARG A 12 2.69 -7.16 -8.05
CA ARG A 12 4.09 -7.60 -8.13
C ARG A 12 4.47 -7.74 -9.59
N PHE A 13 5.71 -7.40 -9.91
CA PHE A 13 6.23 -7.68 -11.25
C PHE A 13 6.19 -9.20 -11.50
N PRO A 14 5.77 -9.63 -12.69
CA PRO A 14 5.84 -11.05 -13.04
C PRO A 14 7.26 -11.59 -12.97
N ASP A 15 7.41 -12.89 -12.75
CA ASP A 15 8.73 -13.52 -12.65
C ASP A 15 9.55 -13.24 -13.90
N GLY A 16 10.81 -12.84 -13.69
CA GLY A 16 11.72 -12.53 -14.78
C GLY A 16 11.58 -11.12 -15.36
N ILE A 17 10.62 -10.35 -14.91
CA ILE A 17 10.39 -8.97 -15.36
C ILE A 17 10.72 -8.02 -14.21
N LYS A 18 11.60 -7.05 -14.47
CA LYS A 18 12.11 -6.15 -13.42
C LYS A 18 11.82 -4.68 -13.67
N THR A 19 11.43 -4.32 -14.89
CA THR A 19 11.18 -2.92 -15.25
C THR A 19 9.87 -2.79 -16.00
N VAL A 20 9.36 -1.56 -16.07
CA VAL A 20 8.15 -1.25 -16.85
C VAL A 20 8.38 -1.54 -18.32
N GLU A 21 9.56 -1.20 -18.84
CA GLU A 21 9.91 -1.44 -20.25
C GLU A 21 9.86 -2.93 -20.56
N GLU A 22 10.44 -3.76 -19.70
CA GLU A 22 10.37 -5.22 -19.86
C GLU A 22 8.93 -5.74 -19.82
N PHE A 23 8.11 -5.16 -18.96
CA PHE A 23 6.70 -5.53 -18.87
C PHE A 23 5.94 -5.17 -20.15
N VAL A 24 6.14 -3.97 -20.67
CA VAL A 24 5.51 -3.52 -21.91
C VAL A 24 5.94 -4.41 -23.08
N GLU A 25 7.22 -4.74 -23.17
CA GLU A 25 7.74 -5.64 -24.20
C GLU A 25 7.10 -7.04 -24.08
N PHE A 26 7.01 -7.55 -22.84
CA PHE A 26 6.35 -8.83 -22.56
C PHE A 26 4.91 -8.83 -23.06
N VAL A 27 4.16 -7.78 -22.76
CA VAL A 27 2.76 -7.63 -23.18
C VAL A 27 2.65 -7.58 -24.69
N ASN A 28 3.52 -6.79 -25.33
CA ASN A 28 3.48 -6.62 -26.79
C ASN A 28 3.81 -7.92 -27.54
N ASN A 29 4.63 -8.77 -26.92
CA ASN A 29 5.04 -10.05 -27.51
C ASN A 29 4.16 -11.22 -27.10
N SER A 30 3.21 -10.99 -26.18
CA SER A 30 2.33 -12.04 -25.67
C SER A 30 1.12 -12.21 -26.58
N SER A 31 0.76 -13.47 -26.84
CA SER A 31 -0.47 -13.82 -27.54
C SER A 31 -1.65 -14.03 -26.58
N GLN A 32 -1.40 -13.97 -25.31
CA GLN A 32 -2.42 -14.21 -24.28
C GLN A 32 -3.22 -12.95 -24.02
N LYS A 33 -4.55 -13.10 -23.93
CA LYS A 33 -5.45 -12.00 -23.57
C LYS A 33 -5.35 -11.60 -22.11
N PHE A 34 -5.16 -12.58 -21.25
CA PHE A 34 -5.11 -12.37 -19.81
C PHE A 34 -3.78 -12.84 -19.27
N ILE A 35 -3.21 -12.05 -18.38
CA ILE A 35 -1.96 -12.34 -17.72
C ILE A 35 -2.26 -12.59 -16.25
N LYS A 36 -1.76 -13.73 -15.72
CA LYS A 36 -1.87 -14.04 -14.31
C LYS A 36 -0.90 -13.19 -13.52
N MET A 37 -1.42 -12.43 -12.56
CA MET A 37 -0.61 -11.50 -11.76
C MET A 37 -1.00 -11.58 -10.29
N THR A 38 -0.07 -11.22 -9.43
CA THR A 38 -0.33 -11.10 -8.00
C THR A 38 -0.65 -9.65 -7.69
N MET A 39 -1.89 -9.39 -7.27
CA MET A 39 -2.35 -8.06 -6.93
C MET A 39 -2.08 -7.78 -5.46
N LEU A 40 -1.53 -6.60 -5.19
CA LEU A 40 -1.28 -6.09 -3.85
C LEU A 40 -2.44 -5.18 -3.46
N CYS A 41 -2.93 -5.37 -2.25
CA CYS A 41 -3.97 -4.50 -1.72
C CYS A 41 -3.31 -3.42 -0.87
N GLU A 42 -3.54 -2.17 -1.24
CA GLU A 42 -3.06 -1.03 -0.49
C GLU A 42 -3.80 -0.97 0.85
N GLU A 43 -3.06 -0.74 1.93
CA GLU A 43 -3.65 -0.61 3.24
C GLU A 43 -4.13 0.82 3.41
N HIS A 44 -5.39 1.05 3.08
CA HIS A 44 -6.10 2.35 3.19
C HIS A 44 -5.26 3.51 2.63
N SER A 45 -5.01 4.50 3.45
CA SER A 45 -4.22 5.67 3.07
C SER A 45 -2.72 5.49 3.29
N VAL A 46 -2.26 4.26 3.46
CA VAL A 46 -0.90 3.97 3.92
C VAL A 46 0.03 3.56 2.77
N ALA A 47 -0.35 3.80 1.52
CA ALA A 47 0.56 3.59 0.40
C ALA A 47 1.86 4.36 0.64
N PRO A 48 3.03 3.77 0.40
CA PRO A 48 3.26 2.55 -0.38
C PRO A 48 3.48 1.28 0.45
N TYR A 49 2.71 1.06 1.48
CA TYR A 49 2.80 -0.13 2.33
C TYR A 49 1.69 -1.11 1.97
N PHE A 50 2.04 -2.39 1.87
CA PHE A 50 1.12 -3.45 1.48
C PHE A 50 1.25 -4.61 2.45
N ILE A 51 0.15 -5.29 2.73
CA ILE A 51 0.11 -6.43 3.64
C ILE A 51 0.24 -7.72 2.83
N GLU A 52 1.25 -8.55 3.16
CA GLU A 52 1.53 -9.77 2.41
C GLU A 52 0.35 -10.74 2.42
N GLU A 53 -0.36 -10.85 3.52
CA GLU A 53 -1.49 -11.77 3.64
C GLU A 53 -2.69 -11.35 2.80
N ASP A 54 -2.75 -10.09 2.36
CA ASP A 54 -3.86 -9.58 1.55
C ASP A 54 -3.62 -9.69 0.05
N GLN A 55 -2.51 -10.30 -0.37
CA GLN A 55 -2.24 -10.52 -1.79
C GLN A 55 -3.22 -11.53 -2.37
N LYS A 56 -3.58 -11.32 -3.63
CA LYS A 56 -4.43 -12.27 -4.34
C LYS A 56 -3.99 -12.41 -5.79
N ILE A 57 -4.26 -13.57 -6.36
CA ILE A 57 -3.95 -13.86 -7.76
C ILE A 57 -5.15 -13.44 -8.60
N VAL A 58 -4.87 -12.64 -9.63
CA VAL A 58 -5.89 -12.14 -10.55
C VAL A 58 -5.42 -12.32 -11.99
N TYR A 59 -6.34 -12.22 -12.93
CA TYR A 59 -6.06 -12.24 -14.35
C TYR A 59 -6.36 -10.86 -14.91
N VAL A 60 -5.36 -10.25 -15.55
CA VAL A 60 -5.42 -8.88 -16.04
C VAL A 60 -5.41 -8.90 -17.56
N ASN A 61 -6.32 -8.15 -18.18
CA ASN A 61 -6.26 -7.90 -19.61
C ASN A 61 -5.42 -6.64 -19.85
N PRO A 62 -4.17 -6.79 -20.30
CA PRO A 62 -3.26 -5.64 -20.43
C PRO A 62 -3.68 -4.65 -21.50
N LEU A 63 -4.54 -5.07 -22.45
CA LEU A 63 -5.04 -4.18 -23.50
C LEU A 63 -6.00 -3.13 -22.97
N GLN A 64 -6.55 -3.34 -21.79
CA GLN A 64 -7.47 -2.38 -21.16
C GLN A 64 -6.75 -1.44 -20.17
N VAL A 65 -5.47 -1.65 -19.98
CA VAL A 65 -4.68 -0.78 -19.10
C VAL A 65 -4.30 0.49 -19.84
N THR A 66 -4.53 1.62 -19.21
CA THR A 66 -4.26 2.93 -19.81
C THR A 66 -2.90 3.47 -19.39
N ILE A 67 -2.53 3.31 -18.12
CA ILE A 67 -1.30 3.84 -17.57
C ILE A 67 -0.53 2.72 -16.87
N ILE A 68 0.76 2.63 -17.18
CA ILE A 68 1.67 1.66 -16.55
C ILE A 68 2.78 2.46 -15.87
N GLU A 69 2.94 2.28 -14.56
CA GLU A 69 3.94 2.99 -13.78
C GLU A 69 4.67 2.03 -12.84
N GLU A 70 5.83 2.48 -12.39
CA GLU A 70 6.61 1.79 -11.36
C GLU A 70 6.63 2.67 -10.12
N ILE A 71 6.37 2.08 -8.96
CA ILE A 71 6.50 2.76 -7.68
C ILE A 71 7.41 1.97 -6.76
N ASN A 72 7.94 2.62 -5.75
CA ASN A 72 8.66 1.96 -4.67
C ASN A 72 7.71 1.77 -3.50
N GLY A 73 7.69 0.55 -2.96
CA GLY A 73 6.84 0.26 -1.82
C GLY A 73 7.41 -0.86 -0.97
N LYS A 74 6.75 -1.14 0.12
CA LYS A 74 7.09 -2.24 1.02
C LYS A 74 5.92 -3.18 1.17
N VAL A 75 6.21 -4.49 1.07
CA VAL A 75 5.27 -5.55 1.42
C VAL A 75 5.76 -6.12 2.74
N MET A 76 4.89 -6.19 3.71
CA MET A 76 5.24 -6.70 5.04
C MET A 76 4.14 -7.60 5.58
N LEU A 77 4.50 -8.45 6.53
CA LEU A 77 3.53 -9.27 7.24
C LEU A 77 2.62 -8.38 8.08
N ARG A 78 1.36 -8.80 8.24
CA ARG A 78 0.39 -8.04 9.03
C ARG A 78 0.88 -7.82 10.47
N ILE A 79 1.49 -8.82 11.07
CA ILE A 79 2.00 -8.72 12.42
C ILE A 79 3.11 -7.66 12.53
N GLU A 80 3.95 -7.57 11.52
CA GLU A 80 4.99 -6.53 11.48
C GLU A 80 4.39 -5.14 11.29
N TYR A 81 3.39 -5.03 10.40
CA TYR A 81 2.68 -3.77 10.20
C TYR A 81 2.04 -3.28 11.49
N GLU A 82 1.34 -4.16 12.19
CA GLU A 82 0.69 -3.81 13.45
C GLU A 82 1.69 -3.42 14.52
N ARG A 83 2.82 -4.10 14.61
CA ARG A 83 3.88 -3.75 15.55
C ARG A 83 4.42 -2.34 15.29
N ARG A 84 4.70 -2.03 14.04
CA ARG A 84 5.16 -0.70 13.65
C ARG A 84 4.11 0.37 13.91
N LEU A 85 2.85 0.05 13.64
CA LEU A 85 1.75 0.97 13.90
C LEU A 85 1.63 1.29 15.39
N ARG A 86 1.79 0.30 16.27
CA ARG A 86 1.79 0.52 17.72
C ARG A 86 2.93 1.44 18.15
N GLU A 87 4.10 1.30 17.56
CA GLU A 87 5.24 2.17 17.85
C GLU A 87 4.94 3.62 17.47
N VAL A 88 4.34 3.83 16.29
CA VAL A 88 3.94 5.17 15.84
C VAL A 88 2.86 5.75 16.75
N ILE A 89 1.90 4.94 17.17
CA ILE A 89 0.84 5.37 18.10
C ILE A 89 1.45 5.87 19.41
N ARG A 90 2.41 5.16 19.95
CA ARG A 90 3.09 5.56 21.21
C ARG A 90 3.80 6.88 21.06
N GLU A 91 4.39 7.16 19.90
CA GLU A 91 5.10 8.41 19.66
C GLU A 91 4.18 9.57 19.33
N LYS A 92 3.18 9.33 18.47
CA LYS A 92 2.37 10.41 17.89
C LYS A 92 1.06 10.62 18.61
N CYS A 93 0.45 9.57 19.13
CA CYS A 93 -0.93 9.63 19.60
C CYS A 93 -1.03 9.79 21.13
N VAL A 94 0.10 9.90 21.82
CA VAL A 94 0.10 10.13 23.28
C VAL A 94 -0.69 11.38 23.64
N THR A 95 -0.58 12.42 22.82
CA THR A 95 -1.25 13.70 23.04
C THR A 95 -2.48 13.89 22.17
N CYS A 96 -2.87 12.88 21.38
CA CYS A 96 -4.01 12.98 20.48
C CYS A 96 -5.33 12.80 21.25
N ASP A 97 -6.19 13.79 21.18
CA ASP A 97 -7.48 13.77 21.88
C ASP A 97 -8.41 12.67 21.40
N HIS A 98 -8.29 12.27 20.14
CA HIS A 98 -9.16 11.22 19.57
C HIS A 98 -8.85 9.83 20.13
N PHE A 99 -7.58 9.51 20.35
CA PHE A 99 -7.14 8.17 20.71
C PHE A 99 -6.44 8.09 22.06
N LYS A 100 -5.96 9.21 22.57
CA LYS A 100 -5.30 9.33 23.89
C LYS A 100 -4.14 8.37 24.09
N GLY A 101 -3.42 8.08 23.00
CA GLY A 101 -2.21 7.28 23.06
C GLY A 101 -2.40 5.81 23.39
N ASN A 102 -3.58 5.25 23.15
CA ASN A 102 -3.83 3.83 23.38
C ASN A 102 -3.28 3.00 22.19
N PRO A 103 -2.10 2.35 22.33
CA PRO A 103 -1.50 1.58 21.26
C PRO A 103 -2.26 0.30 20.92
N ASP A 104 -3.14 -0.16 21.78
CA ASP A 104 -3.93 -1.36 21.56
C ASP A 104 -5.18 -1.09 20.73
N ASN A 105 -5.55 0.17 20.54
CA ASN A 105 -6.70 0.56 19.72
C ASN A 105 -6.26 0.73 18.26
N LEU A 106 -5.94 -0.37 17.60
CA LEU A 106 -5.48 -0.33 16.22
C LEU A 106 -6.59 0.04 15.25
N ASP A 107 -7.83 -0.37 15.50
CA ASP A 107 -8.95 -0.16 14.59
C ASP A 107 -9.16 1.32 14.25
N GLY A 108 -8.99 2.18 15.23
CA GLY A 108 -9.12 3.61 15.01
C GLY A 108 -7.97 4.25 14.24
N HIS A 109 -6.86 3.56 14.10
CA HIS A 109 -5.65 4.09 13.48
C HIS A 109 -5.39 3.54 12.07
N TYR A 110 -5.95 2.38 11.72
CA TYR A 110 -5.72 1.76 10.42
C TYR A 110 -6.05 2.67 9.25
N ASP A 111 -7.12 3.44 9.36
CA ASP A 111 -7.61 4.30 8.28
C ASP A 111 -6.95 5.68 8.25
N THR A 112 -6.30 6.08 9.32
CA THR A 112 -5.89 7.48 9.49
C THR A 112 -4.39 7.66 9.73
N LEU A 113 -3.73 6.69 10.35
CA LEU A 113 -2.34 6.80 10.75
C LEU A 113 -1.43 6.03 9.81
N ARG A 114 -0.40 6.71 9.30
CA ARG A 114 0.61 6.11 8.43
C ARG A 114 1.84 5.74 9.24
N LEU A 115 2.61 4.78 8.73
CA LEU A 115 3.85 4.34 9.40
C LEU A 115 4.92 5.42 9.44
N ASP A 116 4.83 6.44 8.59
CA ASP A 116 5.73 7.59 8.63
C ASP A 116 5.32 8.63 9.69
N GLY A 117 4.25 8.35 10.45
CA GLY A 117 3.76 9.22 11.50
C GLY A 117 2.68 10.20 11.10
N TYR A 118 2.32 10.23 9.82
CA TYR A 118 1.23 11.11 9.37
C TYR A 118 -0.12 10.57 9.81
N CYS A 119 -0.98 11.43 10.36
CA CYS A 119 -2.35 11.11 10.73
C CYS A 119 -3.22 12.33 10.44
N TRP A 120 -4.18 12.20 9.55
CA TRP A 120 -5.02 13.33 9.18
C TRP A 120 -5.89 13.82 10.35
N ARG A 121 -6.27 12.92 11.27
CA ARG A 121 -7.03 13.33 12.47
C ARG A 121 -6.16 14.12 13.44
N TYR A 122 -4.90 13.74 13.58
CA TYR A 122 -3.96 14.47 14.42
C TYR A 122 -3.74 15.88 13.87
N GLU A 123 -3.56 16.00 12.56
CA GLU A 123 -3.38 17.28 11.88
C GLU A 123 -4.62 18.16 12.06
N ASN A 124 -5.82 17.60 11.89
CA ASN A 124 -7.08 18.33 12.09
C ASN A 124 -7.23 18.81 13.53
N THR A 125 -6.86 17.98 14.50
CA THR A 125 -6.91 18.36 15.92
C THR A 125 -5.96 19.55 16.20
N SER A 126 -4.77 19.52 15.60
CA SER A 126 -3.80 20.62 15.75
C SER A 126 -4.32 21.91 15.16
N GLU A 127 -5.03 21.86 14.05
CA GLU A 127 -5.67 23.03 13.45
C GLU A 127 -6.76 23.59 14.34
N ASP A 128 -7.55 22.71 14.96
CA ASP A 128 -8.66 23.11 15.84
C ASP A 128 -8.15 23.77 17.13
N GLU A 129 -6.96 23.44 17.57
CA GLU A 129 -6.36 24.01 18.77
C GLU A 129 -5.84 25.44 18.60
N GLU A 130 -5.66 25.87 17.38
CA GLU A 130 -5.23 27.23 17.08
C GLU A 130 -6.41 28.22 17.12
#